data_5accecce1e381da3154a33305cc92415
#
_entry.id   5accecce1e381da3154a33305cc92415
#
_cell.length_a   1.000
_cell.length_b   1.000
_cell.length_c   1.000
_cell.angle_alpha   90.00
_cell.angle_beta   90.00
_cell.angle_gamma   90.00
#
_symmetry.space_group_name_H-M   'P 1'
#
loop_
_entity.id
_entity.type
_entity.pdbx_description
1 polymer ?
#
loop_
_entity_poly.entity_id
_entity_poly.type
_entity_poly.pdbx_seq_one_letter_code
_entity_poly.pdbx_strand_id
1 'polypeptide(L)'
;ARDMCQKVIVVASNDLQSLYVANNVCSAVEYFRRLGGNVGVAGMVTNKDDGTGEAAAFCKAVGIPELAAIPADEDIRRKSANYEIVGRPDGQWGSLFAGLAQQVADAPPQQPTPLSQDGLLELFDGDTVGRDVVLQPATIDELCSVEALNRPSLEVIYDDV
;
A
#
# COMPACT_ATOMS: atom_id res chain seq x y z
N ALA A 1 -15.69 16.57 -0.50
CA ALA A 1 -14.73 15.56 -0.98
C ALA A 1 -15.07 14.14 -0.55
N ARG A 2 -15.83 13.95 0.56
CA ARG A 2 -16.12 12.61 1.12
C ARG A 2 -16.88 11.68 0.17
N ASP A 3 -17.71 12.24 -0.73
CA ASP A 3 -18.54 11.45 -1.66
C ASP A 3 -17.94 11.29 -3.05
N MET A 4 -16.73 11.81 -3.28
CA MET A 4 -16.08 11.79 -4.58
C MET A 4 -15.13 10.60 -4.78
N CYS A 5 -14.65 9.97 -3.72
CA CYS A 5 -13.77 8.81 -3.79
C CYS A 5 -14.52 7.58 -3.28
N GLN A 6 -14.87 6.68 -4.18
CA GLN A 6 -15.59 5.44 -3.84
C GLN A 6 -14.66 4.23 -3.83
N LYS A 7 -13.57 4.27 -4.59
CA LYS A 7 -12.60 3.19 -4.72
C LYS A 7 -11.19 3.67 -4.36
N VAL A 8 -10.50 2.91 -3.52
CA VAL A 8 -9.07 3.06 -3.23
C VAL A 8 -8.33 1.86 -3.80
N ILE A 9 -7.24 2.11 -4.49
CA ILE A 9 -6.28 1.09 -4.93
C ILE A 9 -5.03 1.31 -4.11
N VAL A 10 -4.60 0.27 -3.40
CA VAL A 10 -3.37 0.29 -2.64
C VAL A 10 -2.23 -0.16 -3.55
N VAL A 11 -1.08 0.50 -3.47
CA VAL A 11 0.14 0.06 -4.16
C VAL A 11 1.21 -0.14 -3.11
N ALA A 12 1.76 -1.35 -3.02
CA ALA A 12 2.78 -1.72 -2.05
C ALA A 12 3.79 -2.70 -2.66
N SER A 13 4.92 -2.87 -2.01
CA SER A 13 5.91 -3.92 -2.29
C SER A 13 5.90 -4.98 -1.20
N ASN A 14 6.70 -6.04 -1.35
CA ASN A 14 6.76 -7.15 -0.39
C ASN A 14 7.47 -6.80 0.93
N ASP A 15 8.02 -5.59 1.08
CA ASP A 15 8.70 -5.21 2.32
C ASP A 15 7.75 -4.80 3.45
N LEU A 16 8.17 -5.03 4.69
CA LEU A 16 7.40 -4.76 5.90
C LEU A 16 6.93 -3.31 6.00
N GLN A 17 7.79 -2.34 5.66
CA GLN A 17 7.45 -0.92 5.76
C GLN A 17 6.35 -0.55 4.78
N SER A 18 6.42 -1.06 3.55
CA SER A 18 5.40 -0.85 2.52
C SER A 18 4.05 -1.45 2.92
N LEU A 19 4.05 -2.68 3.45
CA LEU A 19 2.83 -3.34 3.92
C LEU A 19 2.27 -2.72 5.20
N TYR A 20 3.12 -2.17 6.07
CA TYR A 20 2.66 -1.37 7.21
C TYR A 20 1.87 -0.13 6.76
N VAL A 21 2.39 0.60 5.76
CA VAL A 21 1.67 1.75 5.19
C VAL A 21 0.37 1.31 4.50
N ALA A 22 0.39 0.20 3.77
CA ALA A 22 -0.80 -0.37 3.15
C ALA A 22 -1.88 -0.72 4.19
N ASN A 23 -1.49 -1.29 5.33
CA ASN A 23 -2.37 -1.60 6.44
C ASN A 23 -2.99 -0.33 7.07
N ASN A 24 -2.20 0.74 7.18
CA ASN A 24 -2.71 2.04 7.65
C ASN A 24 -3.73 2.64 6.69
N VAL A 25 -3.55 2.47 5.38
CA VAL A 25 -4.56 2.88 4.38
C VAL A 25 -5.85 2.07 4.57
N CYS A 26 -5.76 0.76 4.79
CA CYS A 26 -6.91 -0.09 5.09
C CYS A 26 -7.64 0.38 6.36
N SER A 27 -6.90 0.72 7.42
CA SER A 27 -7.44 1.26 8.67
C SER A 27 -8.16 2.60 8.45
N ALA A 28 -7.59 3.48 7.63
CA ALA A 28 -8.20 4.76 7.29
C ALA A 28 -9.52 4.57 6.52
N VAL A 29 -9.57 3.64 5.56
CA VAL A 29 -10.79 3.32 4.81
C VAL A 29 -11.88 2.79 5.75
N GLU A 30 -11.53 1.89 6.66
CA GLU A 30 -12.47 1.38 7.67
C GLU A 30 -13.01 2.51 8.55
N TYR A 31 -12.14 3.39 9.03
CA TYR A 31 -12.53 4.54 9.83
C TYR A 31 -13.50 5.47 9.10
N PHE A 32 -13.20 5.84 7.84
CA PHE A 32 -14.11 6.69 7.04
C PHE A 32 -15.47 6.03 6.80
N ARG A 33 -15.51 4.72 6.62
CA ARG A 33 -16.78 3.99 6.51
C ARG A 33 -17.60 4.06 7.78
N ARG A 34 -16.97 3.92 8.94
CA ARG A 34 -17.65 4.07 10.25
C ARG A 34 -18.27 5.46 10.41
N LEU A 35 -17.69 6.48 9.81
CA LEU A 35 -18.23 7.83 9.76
C LEU A 35 -19.33 8.03 8.69
N GLY A 36 -19.81 6.97 8.06
CA GLY A 36 -20.85 7.01 7.04
C GLY A 36 -20.35 7.30 5.63
N GLY A 37 -19.04 7.25 5.38
CA GLY A 37 -18.47 7.38 4.05
C GLY A 37 -18.72 6.14 3.17
N ASN A 38 -18.92 6.35 1.88
CA ASN A 38 -19.08 5.26 0.90
C ASN A 38 -17.76 5.04 0.15
N VAL A 39 -16.72 4.59 0.88
CA VAL A 39 -15.40 4.30 0.33
C VAL A 39 -15.02 2.85 0.64
N GLY A 40 -14.31 2.20 -0.27
CA GLY A 40 -13.78 0.85 -0.07
C GLY A 40 -12.48 0.63 -0.83
N VAL A 41 -11.76 -0.42 -0.48
CA VAL A 41 -10.54 -0.84 -1.19
C VAL A 41 -10.93 -1.76 -2.34
N ALA A 42 -10.63 -1.37 -3.57
CA ALA A 42 -10.86 -2.21 -4.75
C ALA A 42 -9.86 -3.38 -4.81
N GLY A 43 -8.67 -3.17 -4.28
CA GLY A 43 -7.61 -4.17 -4.21
C GLY A 43 -6.24 -3.54 -4.09
N MET A 44 -5.21 -4.37 -4.15
CA MET A 44 -3.81 -3.95 -4.07
C MET A 44 -3.05 -4.34 -5.35
N VAL A 45 -2.09 -3.51 -5.73
CA VAL A 45 -1.10 -3.79 -6.74
C VAL A 45 0.24 -4.00 -6.04
N THR A 46 0.83 -5.18 -6.19
CA THR A 46 2.19 -5.43 -5.73
C THR A 46 3.15 -4.80 -6.73
N ASN A 47 3.91 -3.80 -6.30
CA ASN A 47 4.90 -3.12 -7.12
C ASN A 47 6.31 -3.57 -6.74
N LYS A 48 7.19 -3.71 -7.71
CA LYS A 48 8.53 -4.28 -7.53
C LYS A 48 8.49 -5.66 -6.87
N ASP A 49 7.57 -6.48 -7.35
CA ASP A 49 7.44 -7.85 -6.88
C ASP A 49 8.73 -8.63 -7.11
N ASP A 50 9.29 -9.15 -6.04
CA ASP A 50 10.50 -9.98 -6.00
C ASP A 50 10.19 -11.48 -5.86
N GLY A 51 8.90 -11.82 -5.80
CA GLY A 51 8.40 -13.19 -5.72
C GLY A 51 8.40 -13.79 -4.31
N THR A 52 8.64 -13.02 -3.25
CA THR A 52 8.65 -13.53 -1.87
C THR A 52 7.23 -13.80 -1.35
N GLY A 53 6.22 -13.01 -1.79
CA GLY A 53 4.80 -13.31 -1.61
C GLY A 53 4.13 -12.71 -0.39
N GLU A 54 4.80 -11.88 0.41
CA GLU A 54 4.23 -11.23 1.61
C GLU A 54 3.06 -10.31 1.25
N ALA A 55 3.15 -9.62 0.11
CA ALA A 55 2.06 -8.78 -0.39
C ALA A 55 0.80 -9.57 -0.70
N ALA A 56 0.93 -10.73 -1.33
CA ALA A 56 -0.21 -11.63 -1.60
C ALA A 56 -0.78 -12.20 -0.30
N ALA A 57 0.07 -12.57 0.67
CA ALA A 57 -0.35 -13.02 2.00
C ALA A 57 -1.08 -11.91 2.75
N PHE A 58 -0.60 -10.68 2.69
CA PHE A 58 -1.26 -9.50 3.25
C PHE A 58 -2.66 -9.30 2.63
N CYS A 59 -2.78 -9.31 1.31
CA CYS A 59 -4.06 -9.18 0.62
C CYS A 59 -5.09 -10.19 1.12
N LYS A 60 -4.67 -11.46 1.24
CA LYS A 60 -5.51 -12.55 1.75
C LYS A 60 -5.92 -12.30 3.20
N ALA A 61 -5.00 -11.84 4.06
CA ALA A 61 -5.23 -11.63 5.47
C ALA A 61 -6.20 -10.46 5.74
N VAL A 62 -6.07 -9.35 4.99
CA VAL A 62 -6.96 -8.18 5.13
C VAL A 62 -8.27 -8.31 4.33
N GLY A 63 -8.41 -9.34 3.48
CA GLY A 63 -9.63 -9.61 2.71
C GLY A 63 -9.82 -8.71 1.49
N ILE A 64 -8.74 -8.34 0.81
CA ILE A 64 -8.78 -7.58 -0.46
C ILE A 64 -8.11 -8.38 -1.59
N PRO A 65 -8.52 -8.21 -2.86
CA PRO A 65 -7.85 -8.89 -3.97
C PRO A 65 -6.48 -8.27 -4.28
N GLU A 66 -5.51 -9.09 -4.65
CA GLU A 66 -4.35 -8.65 -5.39
C GLU A 66 -4.72 -8.48 -6.86
N LEU A 67 -4.68 -7.22 -7.35
CA LEU A 67 -5.11 -6.90 -8.72
C LEU A 67 -4.02 -7.23 -9.75
N ALA A 68 -2.77 -7.02 -9.41
CA ALA A 68 -1.62 -7.38 -10.23
C ALA A 68 -0.34 -7.38 -9.40
N ALA A 69 0.64 -8.17 -9.84
CA ALA A 69 2.02 -8.09 -9.40
C ALA A 69 2.89 -7.54 -10.55
N ILE A 70 3.52 -6.39 -10.30
CA ILE A 70 4.45 -5.75 -11.25
C ILE A 70 5.87 -6.14 -10.81
N PRO A 71 6.62 -6.89 -11.62
CA PRO A 71 7.90 -7.43 -11.19
C PRO A 71 8.95 -6.35 -10.95
N ALA A 72 9.91 -6.65 -10.08
CA ALA A 72 11.14 -5.88 -9.93
C ALA A 72 12.02 -6.12 -11.16
N ASP A 73 11.77 -5.39 -12.25
CA ASP A 73 12.42 -5.57 -13.54
C ASP A 73 13.27 -4.34 -13.94
N GLU A 74 14.46 -4.59 -14.45
CA GLU A 74 15.40 -3.54 -14.83
C GLU A 74 14.89 -2.69 -16.01
N ASP A 75 14.13 -3.25 -16.94
CA ASP A 75 13.54 -2.49 -18.04
C ASP A 75 12.48 -1.52 -17.54
N ILE A 76 11.64 -1.96 -16.59
CA ILE A 76 10.66 -1.09 -15.93
C ILE A 76 11.38 0.05 -15.22
N ARG A 77 12.43 -0.27 -14.44
CA ARG A 77 13.22 0.72 -13.70
C ARG A 77 13.86 1.75 -14.63
N ARG A 78 14.48 1.28 -15.72
CA ARG A 78 15.14 2.12 -16.73
C ARG A 78 14.14 3.04 -17.44
N LYS A 79 13.02 2.50 -17.91
CA LYS A 79 11.97 3.29 -18.57
C LYS A 79 11.41 4.36 -17.64
N SER A 80 11.13 4.00 -16.40
CA SER A 80 10.64 4.93 -15.38
C SER A 80 11.64 6.06 -15.13
N ALA A 81 12.94 5.75 -15.01
CA ALA A 81 13.99 6.75 -14.83
C ALA A 81 14.13 7.71 -16.01
N ASN A 82 13.80 7.25 -17.22
CA ASN A 82 13.83 8.04 -18.45
C ASN A 82 12.51 8.76 -18.77
N TYR A 83 11.53 8.71 -17.85
CA TYR A 83 10.18 9.25 -18.07
C TYR A 83 9.45 8.62 -19.27
N GLU A 84 9.77 7.37 -19.59
CA GLU A 84 9.08 6.61 -20.63
C GLU A 84 7.82 5.94 -20.06
N ILE A 85 6.76 5.85 -20.87
CA ILE A 85 5.55 5.13 -20.48
C ILE A 85 5.81 3.62 -20.52
N VAL A 86 5.83 2.96 -19.37
CA VAL A 86 6.09 1.52 -19.25
C VAL A 86 4.97 0.69 -19.89
N GLY A 87 3.71 1.05 -19.61
CA GLY A 87 2.52 0.31 -20.06
C GLY A 87 2.02 0.68 -21.46
N ARG A 88 2.91 0.98 -22.41
CA ARG A 88 2.49 1.22 -23.80
C ARG A 88 1.82 -0.04 -24.39
N PRO A 89 0.71 0.09 -25.13
CA PRO A 89 -0.01 -1.06 -25.68
C PRO A 89 0.82 -1.98 -26.57
N ASP A 90 1.78 -1.41 -27.30
CA ASP A 90 2.71 -2.09 -28.21
C ASP A 90 4.02 -2.52 -27.52
N GLY A 91 4.16 -2.23 -26.22
CA GLY A 91 5.34 -2.56 -25.44
C GLY A 91 5.26 -3.91 -24.71
N GLN A 92 6.41 -4.38 -24.24
CA GLN A 92 6.54 -5.64 -23.48
C GLN A 92 5.56 -5.74 -22.30
N TRP A 93 5.28 -4.64 -21.63
CA TRP A 93 4.43 -4.58 -20.43
C TRP A 93 2.98 -4.16 -20.72
N GLY A 94 2.64 -3.93 -21.99
CA GLY A 94 1.33 -3.42 -22.41
C GLY A 94 0.16 -4.31 -21.94
N SER A 95 0.30 -5.62 -22.10
CA SER A 95 -0.74 -6.58 -21.68
C SER A 95 -0.93 -6.62 -20.16
N LEU A 96 0.15 -6.51 -19.38
CA LEU A 96 0.09 -6.45 -17.91
C LEU A 96 -0.72 -5.23 -17.45
N PHE A 97 -0.39 -4.05 -17.97
CA PHE A 97 -1.08 -2.81 -17.59
C PHE A 97 -2.51 -2.73 -18.14
N ALA A 98 -2.77 -3.29 -19.30
CA ALA A 98 -4.13 -3.41 -19.82
C ALA A 98 -5.00 -4.34 -18.95
N GLY A 99 -4.44 -5.48 -18.52
CA GLY A 99 -5.09 -6.39 -17.59
C GLY A 99 -5.36 -5.73 -16.25
N LEU A 100 -4.38 -5.01 -15.69
CA LEU A 100 -4.55 -4.24 -14.46
C LEU A 100 -5.67 -3.19 -14.60
N ALA A 101 -5.68 -2.44 -15.69
CA ALA A 101 -6.72 -1.42 -15.93
C ALA A 101 -8.13 -2.04 -15.94
N GLN A 102 -8.29 -3.21 -16.56
CA GLN A 102 -9.55 -3.93 -16.58
C GLN A 102 -9.94 -4.41 -15.17
N GLN A 103 -9.01 -5.00 -14.42
CA GLN A 103 -9.26 -5.44 -13.04
C GLN A 103 -9.65 -4.27 -12.13
N VAL A 104 -8.97 -3.13 -12.25
CA VAL A 104 -9.32 -1.90 -11.53
C VAL A 104 -10.73 -1.41 -11.86
N ALA A 105 -11.11 -1.45 -13.14
CA ALA A 105 -12.44 -1.05 -13.57
C ALA A 105 -13.54 -1.96 -12.99
N ASP A 106 -13.31 -3.27 -13.01
CA ASP A 106 -14.31 -4.28 -12.63
C ASP A 106 -14.35 -4.54 -11.11
N ALA A 107 -13.25 -4.34 -10.38
CA ALA A 107 -13.18 -4.64 -8.95
C ALA A 107 -14.17 -3.80 -8.13
N PRO A 108 -15.07 -4.41 -7.36
CA PRO A 108 -15.95 -3.69 -6.45
C PRO A 108 -15.15 -3.17 -5.24
N PRO A 109 -15.56 -2.02 -4.65
CA PRO A 109 -14.97 -1.56 -3.41
C PRO A 109 -15.32 -2.52 -2.27
N GLN A 110 -14.31 -3.05 -1.59
CA GLN A 110 -14.45 -3.96 -0.46
C GLN A 110 -14.12 -3.27 0.86
N GLN A 111 -14.57 -3.86 1.96
CA GLN A 111 -14.21 -3.41 3.29
C GLN A 111 -13.03 -4.26 3.79
N PRO A 112 -11.83 -3.69 3.92
CA PRO A 112 -10.70 -4.42 4.44
C PRO A 112 -10.85 -4.65 5.95
N THR A 113 -10.20 -5.71 6.46
CA THR A 113 -10.00 -5.93 7.89
C THR A 113 -8.52 -5.71 8.20
N PRO A 114 -8.14 -4.53 8.71
CA PRO A 114 -6.73 -4.25 9.00
C PRO A 114 -6.15 -5.21 10.02
N LEU A 115 -4.88 -5.54 9.85
CA LEU A 115 -4.14 -6.41 10.76
C LEU A 115 -3.68 -5.63 12.01
N SER A 116 -3.56 -6.34 13.13
CA SER A 116 -2.78 -5.87 14.27
C SER A 116 -1.28 -5.81 13.90
N GLN A 117 -0.49 -5.15 14.75
CA GLN A 117 0.96 -5.11 14.55
C GLN A 117 1.57 -6.51 14.53
N ASP A 118 1.16 -7.36 15.48
CA ASP A 118 1.64 -8.75 15.55
C ASP A 118 1.24 -9.55 14.30
N GLY A 119 -0.02 -9.42 13.85
CA GLY A 119 -0.50 -10.08 12.64
C GLY A 119 0.20 -9.62 11.37
N LEU A 120 0.68 -8.36 11.35
CA LEU A 120 1.50 -7.88 10.23
C LEU A 120 2.91 -8.47 10.27
N LEU A 121 3.51 -8.58 11.47
CA LEU A 121 4.84 -9.17 11.65
C LEU A 121 4.84 -10.67 11.33
N GLU A 122 3.77 -11.39 11.65
CA GLU A 122 3.61 -12.81 11.32
C GLU A 122 3.73 -13.11 9.83
N LEU A 123 3.42 -12.15 8.95
CA LEU A 123 3.61 -12.31 7.50
C LEU A 123 5.09 -12.46 7.11
N PHE A 124 6.00 -12.02 7.98
CA PHE A 124 7.45 -12.01 7.76
C PHE A 124 8.20 -12.99 8.67
N ASP A 125 7.51 -13.81 9.46
CA ASP A 125 8.13 -14.72 10.46
C ASP A 125 9.03 -15.83 9.86
N GLY A 126 9.01 -16.00 8.52
CA GLY A 126 10.00 -16.85 7.84
C GLY A 126 11.40 -16.24 7.74
N ASP A 127 11.53 -14.91 7.87
CA ASP A 127 12.76 -14.15 7.59
C ASP A 127 13.32 -13.36 8.80
N THR A 128 12.63 -13.34 9.94
CA THR A 128 13.03 -12.52 11.09
C THR A 128 13.96 -13.22 12.05
N VAL A 129 15.22 -13.32 11.70
CA VAL A 129 16.30 -13.47 12.69
C VAL A 129 16.66 -12.07 13.22
N GLY A 130 16.12 -11.74 14.40
CA GLY A 130 16.64 -10.68 15.27
C GLY A 130 16.29 -9.25 14.89
N ARG A 131 15.02 -8.88 14.89
CA ARG A 131 14.61 -7.46 14.82
C ARG A 131 13.80 -7.07 16.04
N ASP A 132 14.43 -6.34 16.96
CA ASP A 132 13.72 -5.49 17.93
C ASP A 132 13.21 -4.23 17.20
N VAL A 133 12.23 -4.39 16.32
CA VAL A 133 11.55 -3.24 15.70
C VAL A 133 10.35 -2.89 16.56
N VAL A 134 10.52 -1.92 17.44
CA VAL A 134 9.40 -1.32 18.18
C VAL A 134 8.69 -0.35 17.23
N LEU A 135 7.76 -0.86 16.45
CA LEU A 135 6.79 -0.01 15.75
C LEU A 135 5.77 0.44 16.79
N GLN A 136 5.78 1.72 17.16
CA GLN A 136 4.68 2.27 17.95
C GLN A 136 3.52 2.59 17.01
N PRO A 137 2.35 1.95 17.18
CA PRO A 137 1.20 2.27 16.37
C PRO A 137 0.73 3.68 16.74
N ALA A 138 0.85 4.62 15.79
CA ALA A 138 0.09 5.85 15.89
C ALA A 138 -1.39 5.49 15.69
N THR A 139 -2.22 5.74 16.67
CA THR A 139 -3.67 5.59 16.50
C THR A 139 -4.15 6.64 15.50
N ILE A 140 -5.20 6.31 14.71
CA ILE A 140 -5.79 7.28 13.77
C ILE A 140 -6.22 8.56 14.49
N ASP A 141 -6.65 8.46 15.74
CA ASP A 141 -6.99 9.61 16.59
C ASP A 141 -5.76 10.50 16.84
N GLU A 142 -4.56 9.93 17.01
CA GLU A 142 -3.32 10.69 17.15
C GLU A 142 -2.90 11.33 15.82
N LEU A 143 -3.07 10.64 14.70
CA LEU A 143 -2.75 11.17 13.36
C LEU A 143 -3.75 12.25 12.90
N CYS A 144 -5.00 12.19 13.35
CA CYS A 144 -6.07 13.13 13.01
C CYS A 144 -6.30 14.20 14.08
N SER A 145 -5.57 14.19 15.20
CA SER A 145 -5.68 15.25 16.21
C SER A 145 -5.16 16.57 15.65
N VAL A 146 -5.87 17.66 15.98
CA VAL A 146 -5.47 19.03 15.59
C VAL A 146 -4.08 19.37 16.13
N GLU A 147 -3.66 18.76 17.24
CA GLU A 147 -2.33 18.90 17.83
C GLU A 147 -1.24 18.23 16.99
N ALA A 148 -1.52 17.09 16.36
CA ALA A 148 -0.57 16.45 15.44
C ALA A 148 -0.33 17.28 14.19
N LEU A 149 -1.35 18.00 13.70
CA LEU A 149 -1.24 18.90 12.55
C LEU A 149 -0.51 20.22 12.90
N ASN A 150 -0.46 20.60 14.18
CA ASN A 150 0.19 21.83 14.67
C ASN A 150 1.57 21.58 15.26
N ARG A 151 2.11 20.38 15.25
CA ARG A 151 3.52 20.16 15.64
C ARG A 151 4.40 20.91 14.64
N PRO A 152 5.32 21.76 15.12
CA PRO A 152 6.31 22.38 14.23
C PRO A 152 7.04 21.24 13.52
N SER A 153 7.12 21.34 12.19
CA SER A 153 7.92 20.45 11.36
C SER A 153 9.27 20.21 12.04
N LEU A 154 9.66 18.94 12.16
CA LEU A 154 10.98 18.54 12.62
C LEU A 154 12.02 19.48 11.99
N GLU A 155 12.67 20.30 12.78
CA GLU A 155 13.86 20.98 12.35
C GLU A 155 14.88 19.91 11.98
N VAL A 156 15.13 19.76 10.70
CA VAL A 156 16.24 18.95 10.20
C VAL A 156 17.50 19.76 10.56
N ILE A 157 18.12 19.41 11.66
CA ILE A 157 19.43 19.91 12.03
C ILE A 157 20.41 19.28 11.03
N TYR A 158 20.82 20.03 10.02
CA TYR A 158 22.00 19.70 9.25
C TYR A 158 23.21 20.04 10.13
N ASP A 159 23.87 19.02 10.67
CA ASP A 159 25.22 19.18 11.17
C ASP A 159 26.13 19.39 9.94
N ASP A 160 26.58 20.65 9.78
CA ASP A 160 27.68 21.00 8.88
C ASP A 160 28.98 20.35 9.40
N VAL A 161 29.46 19.32 8.63
CA VAL A 161 30.85 18.86 8.72
C VAL A 161 31.52 19.02 7.36
#